data_512e1ee9210851d036b9a1f930eac545
#
_entry.id   512e1ee9210851d036b9a1f930eac545
#
_cell.length_a   1.000
_cell.length_b   1.000
_cell.length_c   1.000
_cell.angle_alpha   90.00
_cell.angle_beta   90.00
_cell.angle_gamma   90.00
#
_symmetry.space_group_name_H-M   'P 1'
#
loop_
_entity.id
_entity.type
_entity.pdbx_description
1 polymer ?
#
loop_
_entity_poly.entity_id
_entity_poly.type
_entity_poly.pdbx_seq_one_letter_code
_entity_poly.pdbx_strand_id
1 'polypeptide(L)'
;MTEKASIHAKLSAPAPFQVPQFTFRDYSKFFAAGALCATLTHGAMTPIDVVKTRIQVDPALARHSLLSAGRKIVASEGPSTLLTGFGPTAVGYFIQGGGKFAGYEFFKKQFVSIAGDQETAVKYRTAIYLGASSTGEFFADILLTPLEATRIRLVSQRGFATGLVPGFMRLVREEGLRGMYAGFLPIICKQIPYAIGQFTVNELCHEAVFRSLSEEKKKRVQNSPTAMFGVTLGSGIIAGFAAAILSQPADTLLSQVNKGHGPEGSMATRLIILARQAGFRGLFAGLGPRMIMTAGLVSGQFLIYDGIKHALGAPPGIEIHKKTAVAS
;
A
#
# COMPACT_ATOMS: atom_id res chain seq x y z
N MET A 1 50.10 20.34 26.27
CA MET A 1 48.67 20.67 26.26
C MET A 1 47.91 20.29 24.99
N THR A 2 48.60 19.95 23.92
CA THR A 2 48.01 19.66 22.59
C THR A 2 47.50 18.22 22.38
N GLU A 3 48.04 17.24 23.10
CA GLU A 3 47.70 15.82 22.91
C GLU A 3 46.39 15.40 23.60
N LYS A 4 46.11 15.95 24.80
CA LYS A 4 44.84 15.71 25.50
C LYS A 4 43.62 16.33 24.80
N ALA A 5 43.80 17.47 24.12
CA ALA A 5 42.74 18.09 23.32
C ALA A 5 42.42 17.28 22.06
N SER A 6 43.41 16.64 21.45
CA SER A 6 43.24 15.74 20.28
C SER A 6 42.50 14.44 20.64
N ILE A 7 42.75 13.89 21.85
CA ILE A 7 42.04 12.68 22.32
C ILE A 7 40.62 12.98 22.69
N HIS A 8 40.31 14.12 23.31
CA HIS A 8 38.93 14.54 23.58
C HIS A 8 38.14 14.86 22.31
N ALA A 9 38.76 15.43 21.28
CA ALA A 9 38.13 15.67 19.98
C ALA A 9 37.78 14.38 19.23
N LYS A 10 38.61 13.32 19.40
CA LYS A 10 38.34 11.98 18.85
C LYS A 10 37.23 11.22 19.60
N LEU A 11 37.03 11.52 20.89
CA LEU A 11 35.96 10.91 21.72
C LEU A 11 34.60 11.58 21.55
N SER A 12 34.53 12.76 20.93
CA SER A 12 33.27 13.49 20.71
C SER A 12 32.76 13.47 19.26
N ALA A 13 33.46 12.77 18.33
CA ALA A 13 32.93 12.56 17.00
C ALA A 13 31.74 11.58 17.10
N PRO A 14 30.52 11.97 16.65
CA PRO A 14 29.40 11.05 16.64
C PRO A 14 29.81 9.81 15.80
N ALA A 15 29.46 8.62 16.30
CA ALA A 15 29.73 7.39 15.57
C ALA A 15 29.13 7.52 14.15
N PRO A 16 29.87 7.14 13.10
CA PRO A 16 29.40 7.30 11.74
C PRO A 16 28.03 6.61 11.59
N PHE A 17 27.09 7.30 10.97
CA PHE A 17 25.75 6.78 10.71
C PHE A 17 25.87 5.53 9.81
N GLN A 18 25.69 4.36 10.42
CA GLN A 18 25.73 3.11 9.68
C GLN A 18 24.33 2.80 9.14
N VAL A 19 24.13 3.07 7.86
CA VAL A 19 22.94 2.60 7.14
C VAL A 19 23.01 1.07 7.07
N PRO A 20 21.98 0.33 7.55
CA PRO A 20 21.98 -1.12 7.48
C PRO A 20 22.25 -1.62 6.06
N GLN A 21 23.19 -2.54 5.91
CA GLN A 21 23.51 -3.14 4.62
C GLN A 21 22.59 -4.35 4.42
N PHE A 22 21.52 -4.18 3.64
CA PHE A 22 20.65 -5.29 3.26
C PHE A 22 21.26 -6.04 2.08
N THR A 23 21.26 -7.36 2.20
CA THR A 23 21.64 -8.28 1.13
C THR A 23 20.47 -8.54 0.20
N PHE A 24 20.72 -9.17 -0.96
CA PHE A 24 19.65 -9.65 -1.83
C PHE A 24 18.68 -10.61 -1.10
N ARG A 25 19.22 -11.44 -0.20
CA ARG A 25 18.44 -12.35 0.64
C ARG A 25 17.50 -11.61 1.58
N ASP A 26 17.89 -10.46 2.11
CA ASP A 26 17.05 -9.64 2.99
C ASP A 26 15.90 -9.00 2.20
N TYR A 27 16.21 -8.44 1.02
CA TYR A 27 15.15 -7.93 0.13
C TYR A 27 14.21 -9.02 -0.34
N SER A 28 14.67 -10.24 -0.60
CA SER A 28 13.81 -11.38 -0.94
C SER A 28 12.85 -11.74 0.20
N LYS A 29 13.27 -11.61 1.47
CA LYS A 29 12.41 -11.81 2.63
C LYS A 29 11.36 -10.69 2.76
N PHE A 30 11.74 -9.42 2.56
CA PHE A 30 10.79 -8.30 2.53
C PHE A 30 9.77 -8.48 1.40
N PHE A 31 10.25 -8.87 0.22
CA PHE A 31 9.39 -9.19 -0.91
C PHE A 31 8.41 -10.32 -0.58
N ALA A 32 8.89 -11.45 -0.09
CA ALA A 32 8.05 -12.59 0.25
C ALA A 32 7.01 -12.25 1.32
N ALA A 33 7.40 -11.53 2.36
CA ALA A 33 6.47 -11.10 3.40
C ALA A 33 5.38 -10.16 2.85
N GLY A 34 5.76 -9.18 2.04
CA GLY A 34 4.82 -8.26 1.39
C GLY A 34 3.92 -8.96 0.37
N ALA A 35 4.48 -9.85 -0.44
CA ALA A 35 3.75 -10.64 -1.43
C ALA A 35 2.67 -11.52 -0.79
N LEU A 36 3.05 -12.33 0.20
CA LEU A 36 2.10 -13.21 0.89
C LEU A 36 1.05 -12.42 1.65
N CYS A 37 1.45 -11.38 2.36
CA CYS A 37 0.55 -10.49 3.08
C CYS A 37 -0.50 -9.88 2.14
N ALA A 38 -0.09 -9.27 1.04
CA ALA A 38 -1.00 -8.64 0.09
C ALA A 38 -1.90 -9.66 -0.62
N THR A 39 -1.37 -10.82 -0.99
CA THR A 39 -2.17 -11.89 -1.59
C THR A 39 -3.27 -12.38 -0.65
N LEU A 40 -2.95 -12.61 0.61
CA LEU A 40 -3.93 -13.07 1.59
C LEU A 40 -5.02 -12.03 1.84
N THR A 41 -4.64 -10.77 2.05
CA THR A 41 -5.60 -9.71 2.37
C THR A 41 -6.47 -9.36 1.17
N HIS A 42 -5.91 -9.16 -0.02
CA HIS A 42 -6.68 -8.85 -1.21
C HIS A 42 -7.41 -10.07 -1.78
N GLY A 43 -6.84 -11.26 -1.66
CA GLY A 43 -7.51 -12.50 -2.00
C GLY A 43 -8.79 -12.72 -1.19
N ALA A 44 -8.73 -12.49 0.11
CA ALA A 44 -9.91 -12.56 0.99
C ALA A 44 -10.98 -11.51 0.65
N MET A 45 -10.58 -10.36 0.09
CA MET A 45 -11.50 -9.30 -0.32
C MET A 45 -12.11 -9.52 -1.71
N THR A 46 -11.64 -10.50 -2.50
CA THR A 46 -12.11 -10.76 -3.86
C THR A 46 -13.64 -10.85 -3.99
N PRO A 47 -14.38 -11.56 -3.12
CA PRO A 47 -15.84 -11.63 -3.24
C PRO A 47 -16.53 -10.26 -3.16
N ILE A 48 -16.03 -9.41 -2.26
CA ILE A 48 -16.55 -8.04 -2.07
C ILE A 48 -16.24 -7.19 -3.29
N ASP A 49 -15.03 -7.29 -3.81
CA ASP A 49 -14.57 -6.54 -4.98
C ASP A 49 -15.33 -6.95 -6.25
N VAL A 50 -15.68 -8.22 -6.42
CA VAL A 50 -16.50 -8.69 -7.53
C VAL A 50 -17.89 -8.04 -7.46
N VAL A 51 -18.55 -8.11 -6.31
CA VAL A 51 -19.89 -7.50 -6.14
C VAL A 51 -19.81 -5.99 -6.36
N LYS A 52 -18.82 -5.31 -5.81
CA LYS A 52 -18.59 -3.86 -5.99
C LYS A 52 -18.43 -3.50 -7.48
N THR A 53 -17.58 -4.25 -8.20
CA THR A 53 -17.35 -4.02 -9.64
C THR A 53 -18.62 -4.25 -10.44
N ARG A 54 -19.38 -5.31 -10.16
CA ARG A 54 -20.66 -5.59 -10.82
C ARG A 54 -21.70 -4.49 -10.58
N ILE A 55 -21.80 -3.97 -9.35
CA ILE A 55 -22.68 -2.81 -9.06
C ILE A 55 -22.28 -1.58 -9.88
N GLN A 56 -20.99 -1.40 -10.16
CA GLN A 56 -20.50 -0.25 -10.92
C GLN A 56 -20.83 -0.35 -12.42
N VAL A 57 -20.81 -1.56 -12.99
CA VAL A 57 -20.92 -1.76 -14.44
C VAL A 57 -22.28 -2.31 -14.90
N ASP A 58 -23.08 -2.91 -14.01
CA ASP A 58 -24.39 -3.49 -14.34
C ASP A 58 -25.54 -2.59 -13.84
N PRO A 59 -26.31 -1.95 -14.76
CA PRO A 59 -27.42 -1.09 -14.39
C PRO A 59 -28.49 -1.80 -13.54
N ALA A 60 -28.66 -3.13 -13.71
CA ALA A 60 -29.63 -3.92 -12.94
C ALA A 60 -29.25 -4.07 -11.47
N LEU A 61 -27.98 -3.88 -11.14
CA LEU A 61 -27.45 -3.95 -9.78
C LEU A 61 -27.17 -2.57 -9.16
N ALA A 62 -27.19 -1.49 -9.95
CA ALA A 62 -26.75 -0.15 -9.53
C ALA A 62 -27.51 0.42 -8.30
N ARG A 63 -28.75 -0.02 -8.07
CA ARG A 63 -29.59 0.42 -6.93
C ARG A 63 -29.59 -0.55 -5.75
N HIS A 64 -28.86 -1.67 -5.85
CA HIS A 64 -28.78 -2.66 -4.78
C HIS A 64 -27.67 -2.35 -3.77
N SER A 65 -27.91 -2.69 -2.49
CA SER A 65 -26.83 -2.72 -1.50
C SER A 65 -25.85 -3.86 -1.81
N LEU A 66 -24.64 -3.77 -1.27
CA LEU A 66 -23.59 -4.78 -1.49
C LEU A 66 -24.09 -6.22 -1.20
N LEU A 67 -24.78 -6.40 -0.06
CA LEU A 67 -25.31 -7.71 0.35
C LEU A 67 -26.43 -8.20 -0.57
N SER A 68 -27.36 -7.30 -0.95
CA SER A 68 -28.46 -7.62 -1.86
C SER A 68 -27.96 -7.97 -3.26
N ALA A 69 -27.00 -7.20 -3.79
CA ALA A 69 -26.37 -7.48 -5.08
C ALA A 69 -25.61 -8.82 -5.04
N GLY A 70 -24.85 -9.08 -3.98
CA GLY A 70 -24.14 -10.36 -3.80
C GLY A 70 -25.09 -11.56 -3.81
N ARG A 71 -26.19 -11.50 -3.05
CA ARG A 71 -27.22 -12.55 -3.04
C ARG A 71 -27.82 -12.77 -4.43
N LYS A 72 -28.12 -11.69 -5.16
CA LYS A 72 -28.68 -11.75 -6.52
C LYS A 72 -27.69 -12.39 -7.50
N ILE A 73 -26.41 -12.02 -7.44
CA ILE A 73 -25.35 -12.63 -8.27
C ILE A 73 -25.24 -14.12 -7.98
N VAL A 74 -25.17 -14.51 -6.70
CA VAL A 74 -25.08 -15.94 -6.32
C VAL A 74 -26.29 -16.73 -6.76
N ALA A 75 -27.50 -16.17 -6.65
CA ALA A 75 -28.75 -16.82 -7.08
C ALA A 75 -28.83 -17.01 -8.60
N SER A 76 -28.27 -16.09 -9.39
CA SER A 76 -28.34 -16.14 -10.86
C SER A 76 -27.16 -16.83 -11.53
N GLU A 77 -25.96 -16.74 -10.97
CA GLU A 77 -24.71 -17.21 -11.60
C GLU A 77 -23.95 -18.25 -10.76
N GLY A 78 -24.40 -18.52 -9.54
CA GLY A 78 -23.75 -19.43 -8.60
C GLY A 78 -22.66 -18.78 -7.72
N PRO A 79 -22.25 -19.45 -6.62
CA PRO A 79 -21.33 -18.88 -5.65
C PRO A 79 -19.89 -18.75 -6.19
N SER A 80 -19.49 -19.57 -7.15
CA SER A 80 -18.16 -19.50 -7.77
C SER A 80 -17.89 -18.18 -8.50
N THR A 81 -18.95 -17.48 -8.94
CA THR A 81 -18.85 -16.17 -9.58
C THR A 81 -18.22 -15.12 -8.67
N LEU A 82 -18.39 -15.24 -7.34
CA LEU A 82 -17.75 -14.34 -6.39
C LEU A 82 -16.21 -14.46 -6.36
N LEU A 83 -15.66 -15.53 -6.92
CA LEU A 83 -14.21 -15.74 -7.06
C LEU A 83 -13.71 -15.39 -8.48
N THR A 84 -14.57 -14.85 -9.35
CA THR A 84 -14.15 -14.38 -10.67
C THR A 84 -13.06 -13.33 -10.53
N GLY A 85 -11.94 -13.53 -11.23
CA GLY A 85 -10.78 -12.63 -11.13
C GLY A 85 -9.86 -12.89 -9.92
N PHE A 86 -10.10 -13.94 -9.13
CA PHE A 86 -9.18 -14.32 -8.03
C PHE A 86 -7.75 -14.56 -8.52
N GLY A 87 -7.57 -15.27 -9.65
CA GLY A 87 -6.24 -15.54 -10.22
C GLY A 87 -5.43 -14.26 -10.48
N PRO A 88 -5.93 -13.32 -11.31
CA PRO A 88 -5.27 -12.02 -11.49
C PRO A 88 -5.08 -11.23 -10.21
N THR A 89 -6.03 -11.28 -9.27
CA THR A 89 -5.91 -10.62 -7.97
C THR A 89 -4.76 -11.23 -7.17
N ALA A 90 -4.71 -12.53 -7.03
CA ALA A 90 -3.68 -13.22 -6.25
C ALA A 90 -2.27 -12.97 -6.81
N VAL A 91 -2.09 -13.17 -8.12
CA VAL A 91 -0.79 -12.94 -8.79
C VAL A 91 -0.42 -11.46 -8.82
N GLY A 92 -1.38 -10.59 -9.13
CA GLY A 92 -1.17 -9.15 -9.18
C GLY A 92 -0.72 -8.58 -7.84
N TYR A 93 -1.42 -8.91 -6.77
CA TYR A 93 -1.08 -8.43 -5.42
C TYR A 93 0.11 -9.17 -4.80
N PHE A 94 0.43 -10.39 -5.25
CA PHE A 94 1.69 -11.04 -4.92
C PHE A 94 2.87 -10.21 -5.42
N ILE A 95 2.87 -9.84 -6.69
CA ILE A 95 3.94 -9.07 -7.31
C ILE A 95 3.96 -7.63 -6.75
N GLN A 96 2.80 -6.98 -6.72
CA GLN A 96 2.67 -5.60 -6.22
C GLN A 96 3.03 -5.48 -4.74
N GLY A 97 2.48 -6.34 -3.87
CA GLY A 97 2.78 -6.31 -2.45
C GLY A 97 4.25 -6.59 -2.16
N GLY A 98 4.84 -7.59 -2.84
CA GLY A 98 6.26 -7.87 -2.74
C GLY A 98 7.11 -6.67 -3.19
N GLY A 99 6.81 -6.13 -4.37
CA GLY A 99 7.49 -4.96 -4.93
C GLY A 99 7.36 -3.71 -4.06
N LYS A 100 6.18 -3.46 -3.53
CA LYS A 100 5.89 -2.31 -2.66
C LYS A 100 6.67 -2.36 -1.34
N PHE A 101 6.60 -3.48 -0.60
CA PHE A 101 7.28 -3.58 0.69
C PHE A 101 8.80 -3.66 0.56
N ALA A 102 9.32 -4.45 -0.39
CA ALA A 102 10.77 -4.49 -0.64
C ALA A 102 11.29 -3.17 -1.23
N GLY A 103 10.53 -2.57 -2.15
CA GLY A 103 10.84 -1.28 -2.76
C GLY A 103 10.84 -0.15 -1.74
N TYR A 104 9.89 -0.15 -0.80
CA TYR A 104 9.87 0.83 0.28
C TYR A 104 11.18 0.79 1.11
N GLU A 105 11.62 -0.37 1.56
CA GLU A 105 12.87 -0.50 2.31
C GLU A 105 14.10 -0.16 1.44
N PHE A 106 14.09 -0.54 0.16
CA PHE A 106 15.16 -0.22 -0.78
C PHE A 106 15.28 1.30 -0.99
N PHE A 107 14.20 1.98 -1.35
CA PHE A 107 14.25 3.43 -1.59
C PHE A 107 14.46 4.22 -0.30
N LYS A 108 13.91 3.76 0.83
CA LYS A 108 14.20 4.34 2.14
C LYS A 108 15.71 4.31 2.44
N LYS A 109 16.38 3.17 2.19
CA LYS A 109 17.83 3.06 2.29
C LYS A 109 18.56 4.05 1.38
N GLN A 110 18.16 4.14 0.10
CA GLN A 110 18.80 5.06 -0.84
C GLN A 110 18.68 6.52 -0.39
N PHE A 111 17.48 6.95 0.02
CA PHE A 111 17.26 8.32 0.48
C PHE A 111 17.99 8.65 1.78
N VAL A 112 18.07 7.70 2.71
CA VAL A 112 18.89 7.83 3.92
C VAL A 112 20.38 7.95 3.56
N SER A 113 20.86 7.17 2.60
CA SER A 113 22.23 7.26 2.11
C SER A 113 22.54 8.60 1.43
N ILE A 114 21.58 9.14 0.67
CA ILE A 114 21.69 10.48 0.04
C ILE A 114 21.74 11.59 1.10
N ALA A 115 21.05 11.44 2.23
CA ALA A 115 21.10 12.39 3.33
C ALA A 115 22.52 12.49 3.95
N GLY A 116 23.33 11.45 3.83
CA GLY A 116 24.76 11.41 4.19
C GLY A 116 25.05 11.26 5.68
N ASP A 117 24.28 11.87 6.55
CA ASP A 117 24.44 11.81 7.99
C ASP A 117 23.09 11.59 8.72
N GLN A 118 23.18 11.16 9.98
CA GLN A 118 22.00 10.82 10.78
C GLN A 118 21.16 12.07 11.12
N GLU A 119 21.77 13.22 11.34
CA GLU A 119 21.05 14.44 11.71
C GLU A 119 20.19 14.92 10.55
N THR A 120 20.75 14.97 9.35
CA THR A 120 20.03 15.28 8.10
C THR A 120 18.94 14.26 7.81
N ALA A 121 19.21 12.96 7.96
CA ALA A 121 18.19 11.93 7.77
C ALA A 121 17.03 12.07 8.76
N VAL A 122 17.29 12.36 10.04
CA VAL A 122 16.26 12.61 11.05
C VAL A 122 15.49 13.90 10.76
N LYS A 123 16.17 14.96 10.34
CA LYS A 123 15.54 16.24 9.96
C LYS A 123 14.56 16.07 8.81
N TYR A 124 14.95 15.31 7.78
CA TYR A 124 14.14 15.08 6.57
C TYR A 124 13.41 13.72 6.55
N ARG A 125 13.29 13.02 7.70
CA ARG A 125 12.72 11.67 7.77
C ARG A 125 11.34 11.54 7.12
N THR A 126 10.47 12.53 7.32
CA THR A 126 9.14 12.52 6.70
C THR A 126 9.23 12.59 5.17
N ALA A 127 10.12 13.41 4.62
CA ALA A 127 10.35 13.46 3.19
C ALA A 127 10.93 12.14 2.65
N ILE A 128 11.82 11.50 3.42
CA ILE A 128 12.36 10.16 3.09
C ILE A 128 11.24 9.13 3.06
N TYR A 129 10.35 9.10 4.05
CA TYR A 129 9.21 8.17 4.07
C TYR A 129 8.24 8.42 2.92
N LEU A 130 7.91 9.69 2.64
CA LEU A 130 7.08 10.09 1.50
C LEU A 130 7.69 9.66 0.17
N GLY A 131 8.98 9.96 -0.03
CA GLY A 131 9.70 9.58 -1.24
C GLY A 131 9.78 8.07 -1.42
N ALA A 132 10.17 7.34 -0.37
CA ALA A 132 10.30 5.89 -0.41
C ALA A 132 8.98 5.18 -0.71
N SER A 133 7.89 5.60 -0.04
CA SER A 133 6.56 5.02 -0.27
C SER A 133 6.04 5.31 -1.68
N SER A 134 6.20 6.54 -2.16
CA SER A 134 5.75 6.93 -3.50
C SER A 134 6.52 6.22 -4.60
N THR A 135 7.85 6.16 -4.48
CA THR A 135 8.70 5.53 -5.49
C THR A 135 8.53 4.00 -5.50
N GLY A 136 8.47 3.38 -4.32
CA GLY A 136 8.22 1.95 -4.18
C GLY A 136 6.88 1.54 -4.79
N GLU A 137 5.80 2.29 -4.49
CA GLU A 137 4.48 2.05 -5.04
C GLU A 137 4.44 2.25 -6.56
N PHE A 138 5.07 3.32 -7.08
CA PHE A 138 5.13 3.60 -8.52
C PHE A 138 5.67 2.40 -9.32
N PHE A 139 6.80 1.83 -8.90
CA PHE A 139 7.37 0.66 -9.58
C PHE A 139 6.53 -0.60 -9.39
N ALA A 140 5.92 -0.79 -8.22
CA ALA A 140 5.01 -1.89 -7.98
C ALA A 140 3.74 -1.80 -8.86
N ASP A 141 3.21 -0.61 -9.09
CA ASP A 141 2.03 -0.38 -9.93
C ASP A 141 2.29 -0.60 -11.42
N ILE A 142 3.52 -0.39 -11.90
CA ILE A 142 3.90 -0.78 -13.28
C ILE A 142 3.66 -2.27 -13.49
N LEU A 143 4.02 -3.08 -12.50
CA LEU A 143 3.86 -4.54 -12.58
C LEU A 143 2.41 -4.99 -12.32
N LEU A 144 1.68 -4.27 -11.47
CA LEU A 144 0.29 -4.56 -11.14
C LEU A 144 -0.67 -4.27 -12.31
N THR A 145 -0.45 -3.17 -13.03
CA THR A 145 -1.44 -2.61 -13.98
C THR A 145 -1.93 -3.61 -15.04
N PRO A 146 -1.09 -4.42 -15.71
CA PRO A 146 -1.57 -5.40 -16.69
C PRO A 146 -2.47 -6.48 -16.09
N LEU A 147 -2.18 -6.88 -14.86
CA LEU A 147 -2.95 -7.90 -14.15
C LEU A 147 -4.28 -7.35 -13.63
N GLU A 148 -4.28 -6.10 -13.15
CA GLU A 148 -5.50 -5.41 -12.75
C GLU A 148 -6.42 -5.13 -13.95
N ALA A 149 -5.86 -4.74 -15.11
CA ALA A 149 -6.62 -4.62 -16.34
C ALA A 149 -7.29 -5.95 -16.74
N THR A 150 -6.56 -7.06 -16.65
CA THR A 150 -7.10 -8.41 -16.90
C THR A 150 -8.23 -8.74 -15.91
N ARG A 151 -8.03 -8.47 -14.63
CA ARG A 151 -9.03 -8.67 -13.58
C ARG A 151 -10.32 -7.90 -13.87
N ILE A 152 -10.20 -6.61 -14.20
CA ILE A 152 -11.35 -5.74 -14.50
C ILE A 152 -12.15 -6.32 -15.68
N ARG A 153 -11.48 -6.77 -16.76
CA ARG A 153 -12.15 -7.39 -17.91
C ARG A 153 -12.89 -8.67 -17.54
N LEU A 154 -12.24 -9.56 -16.77
CA LEU A 154 -12.87 -10.82 -16.33
C LEU A 154 -14.12 -10.59 -15.48
N VAL A 155 -14.11 -9.58 -14.61
CA VAL A 155 -15.23 -9.29 -13.71
C VAL A 155 -16.33 -8.50 -14.42
N SER A 156 -15.98 -7.53 -15.26
CA SER A 156 -16.94 -6.64 -15.93
C SER A 156 -17.60 -7.23 -17.16
N GLN A 157 -16.89 -8.10 -17.88
CA GLN A 157 -17.39 -8.68 -19.16
C GLN A 157 -17.63 -10.19 -19.01
N ARG A 158 -18.92 -10.59 -18.93
CA ARG A 158 -19.28 -12.01 -18.87
C ARG A 158 -18.77 -12.75 -20.09
N GLY A 159 -18.10 -13.89 -19.87
CA GLY A 159 -17.57 -14.71 -20.95
C GLY A 159 -16.30 -14.16 -21.62
N PHE A 160 -15.65 -13.14 -21.05
CA PHE A 160 -14.38 -12.62 -21.58
C PHE A 160 -13.31 -13.71 -21.65
N ALA A 161 -13.07 -14.44 -20.57
CA ALA A 161 -12.16 -15.60 -20.55
C ALA A 161 -12.39 -16.45 -19.28
N THR A 162 -11.81 -17.66 -19.28
CA THR A 162 -11.95 -18.64 -18.18
C THR A 162 -10.84 -18.56 -17.13
N GLY A 163 -10.20 -17.41 -16.94
CA GLY A 163 -9.18 -17.23 -15.91
C GLY A 163 -8.03 -16.29 -16.32
N LEU A 164 -6.97 -16.26 -15.49
CA LEU A 164 -5.87 -15.32 -15.66
C LEU A 164 -5.17 -15.45 -17.01
N VAL A 165 -4.63 -16.63 -17.33
CA VAL A 165 -3.77 -16.80 -18.51
C VAL A 165 -4.53 -16.54 -19.82
N PRO A 166 -5.70 -17.18 -20.05
CA PRO A 166 -6.49 -16.87 -21.24
C PRO A 166 -6.94 -15.42 -21.32
N GLY A 167 -7.33 -14.81 -20.17
CA GLY A 167 -7.75 -13.42 -20.12
C GLY A 167 -6.63 -12.45 -20.44
N PHE A 168 -5.44 -12.68 -19.86
CA PHE A 168 -4.26 -11.87 -20.12
C PHE A 168 -3.83 -11.96 -21.60
N MET A 169 -3.73 -13.17 -22.14
CA MET A 169 -3.36 -13.38 -23.54
C MET A 169 -4.36 -12.77 -24.51
N ARG A 170 -5.65 -12.85 -24.18
CA ARG A 170 -6.71 -12.20 -24.96
C ARG A 170 -6.56 -10.68 -24.93
N LEU A 171 -6.35 -10.09 -23.76
CA LEU A 171 -6.14 -8.65 -23.60
C LEU A 171 -4.92 -8.15 -24.39
N VAL A 172 -3.81 -8.90 -24.34
CA VAL A 172 -2.59 -8.59 -25.13
C VAL A 172 -2.86 -8.61 -26.63
N ARG A 173 -3.63 -9.61 -27.13
CA ARG A 173 -3.94 -9.75 -28.55
C ARG A 173 -4.93 -8.69 -29.05
N GLU A 174 -5.96 -8.39 -28.28
CA GLU A 174 -7.04 -7.48 -28.70
C GLU A 174 -6.67 -6.01 -28.50
N GLU A 175 -6.01 -5.65 -27.39
CA GLU A 175 -5.77 -4.25 -26.99
C GLU A 175 -4.29 -3.88 -26.94
N GLY A 176 -3.38 -4.85 -26.94
CA GLY A 176 -1.93 -4.62 -26.87
C GLY A 176 -1.48 -3.91 -25.59
N LEU A 177 -0.24 -3.40 -25.60
CA LEU A 177 0.33 -2.67 -24.45
C LEU A 177 -0.50 -1.44 -24.05
N ARG A 178 -1.07 -0.74 -25.03
CA ARG A 178 -1.87 0.46 -24.78
C ARG A 178 -3.12 0.15 -23.96
N GLY A 179 -3.81 -0.94 -24.26
CA GLY A 179 -4.97 -1.40 -23.48
C GLY A 179 -4.60 -1.88 -22.09
N MET A 180 -3.48 -2.63 -21.99
CA MET A 180 -2.98 -3.12 -20.70
C MET A 180 -2.65 -2.01 -19.72
N TYR A 181 -2.13 -0.87 -20.19
CA TYR A 181 -1.74 0.28 -19.38
C TYR A 181 -2.72 1.46 -19.42
N ALA A 182 -3.88 1.28 -20.03
CA ALA A 182 -4.92 2.33 -20.09
C ALA A 182 -5.37 2.81 -18.69
N GLY A 183 -5.35 1.90 -17.70
CA GLY A 183 -5.67 2.17 -16.31
C GLY A 183 -4.50 2.65 -15.43
N PHE A 184 -3.29 2.82 -15.97
CA PHE A 184 -2.11 3.14 -15.15
C PHE A 184 -2.21 4.47 -14.44
N LEU A 185 -2.54 5.55 -15.16
CA LEU A 185 -2.70 6.88 -14.54
C LEU A 185 -3.73 6.88 -13.40
N PRO A 186 -4.94 6.36 -13.59
CA PRO A 186 -5.88 6.17 -12.49
C PRO A 186 -5.33 5.38 -11.31
N ILE A 187 -4.62 4.28 -11.56
CA ILE A 187 -4.05 3.45 -10.51
C ILE A 187 -3.06 4.25 -9.67
N ILE A 188 -2.08 4.90 -10.28
CA ILE A 188 -1.07 5.68 -9.55
C ILE A 188 -1.68 6.86 -8.78
N CYS A 189 -2.68 7.54 -9.36
CA CYS A 189 -3.39 8.63 -8.67
C CYS A 189 -4.08 8.18 -7.38
N LYS A 190 -4.49 6.92 -7.31
CA LYS A 190 -5.08 6.32 -6.11
C LYS A 190 -4.03 5.69 -5.20
N GLN A 191 -3.14 4.88 -5.74
CA GLN A 191 -2.22 4.02 -4.98
C GLN A 191 -1.09 4.81 -4.32
N ILE A 192 -0.52 5.82 -4.98
CA ILE A 192 0.54 6.64 -4.38
C ILE A 192 0.06 7.37 -3.13
N PRO A 193 -1.04 8.15 -3.13
CA PRO A 193 -1.56 8.76 -1.91
C PRO A 193 -1.94 7.73 -0.82
N TYR A 194 -2.44 6.56 -1.24
CA TYR A 194 -2.73 5.46 -0.33
C TYR A 194 -1.45 4.94 0.35
N ALA A 195 -0.38 4.66 -0.42
CA ALA A 195 0.89 4.16 0.10
C ALA A 195 1.57 5.19 1.01
N ILE A 196 1.50 6.48 0.67
CA ILE A 196 1.95 7.58 1.52
C ILE A 196 1.25 7.51 2.90
N GLY A 197 -0.08 7.45 2.91
CA GLY A 197 -0.85 7.32 4.15
C GLY A 197 -0.49 6.05 4.92
N GLN A 198 -0.39 4.92 4.21
CA GLN A 198 -0.10 3.63 4.80
C GLN A 198 1.28 3.59 5.47
N PHE A 199 2.35 3.88 4.72
CA PHE A 199 3.72 3.71 5.23
C PHE A 199 4.18 4.89 6.08
N THR A 200 4.02 6.12 5.59
CA THR A 200 4.54 7.29 6.31
C THR A 200 3.86 7.49 7.65
N VAL A 201 2.53 7.35 7.70
CA VAL A 201 1.80 7.53 8.96
C VAL A 201 2.07 6.37 9.90
N ASN A 202 2.20 5.14 9.41
CA ASN A 202 2.58 4.00 10.24
C ASN A 202 3.94 4.21 10.92
N GLU A 203 4.97 4.64 10.16
CA GLU A 203 6.30 4.94 10.70
C GLU A 203 6.24 6.06 11.74
N LEU A 204 5.52 7.16 11.44
CA LEU A 204 5.37 8.27 12.37
C LEU A 204 4.63 7.88 13.65
N CYS A 205 3.65 6.99 13.58
CA CYS A 205 2.95 6.46 14.75
C CYS A 205 3.89 5.60 15.60
N HIS A 206 4.66 4.70 14.98
CA HIS A 206 5.68 3.91 15.68
C HIS A 206 6.69 4.81 16.37
N GLU A 207 7.25 5.80 15.66
CA GLU A 207 8.17 6.78 16.25
C GLU A 207 7.54 7.52 17.46
N ALA A 208 6.30 7.98 17.32
CA ALA A 208 5.61 8.71 18.38
C ALA A 208 5.43 7.85 19.64
N VAL A 209 5.02 6.58 19.47
CA VAL A 209 4.88 5.63 20.58
C VAL A 209 6.24 5.42 21.27
N PHE A 210 7.28 5.07 20.51
CA PHE A 210 8.59 4.78 21.11
C PHE A 210 9.29 6.01 21.68
N ARG A 211 9.04 7.22 21.14
CA ARG A 211 9.55 8.46 21.74
C ARG A 211 8.91 8.81 23.11
N SER A 212 7.68 8.40 23.33
CA SER A 212 6.96 8.65 24.59
C SER A 212 7.34 7.68 25.72
N LEU A 213 8.08 6.60 25.40
CA LEU A 213 8.47 5.56 26.35
C LEU A 213 9.88 5.78 26.90
N SER A 214 10.11 5.45 28.19
CA SER A 214 11.46 5.33 28.76
C SER A 214 12.21 4.16 28.15
N GLU A 215 13.55 4.16 28.21
CA GLU A 215 14.38 3.11 27.59
C GLU A 215 14.06 1.70 28.12
N GLU A 216 13.75 1.56 29.39
CA GLU A 216 13.32 0.28 29.99
C GLU A 216 11.98 -0.19 29.41
N LYS A 217 11.01 0.73 29.28
CA LYS A 217 9.71 0.42 28.69
C LYS A 217 9.82 0.09 27.21
N LYS A 218 10.70 0.78 26.46
CA LYS A 218 10.98 0.44 25.04
C LYS A 218 11.43 -0.99 24.89
N LYS A 219 12.47 -1.41 25.66
CA LYS A 219 12.98 -2.79 25.64
C LYS A 219 11.88 -3.78 26.03
N ARG A 220 11.06 -3.46 27.03
CA ARG A 220 9.96 -4.32 27.47
C ARG A 220 8.90 -4.49 26.38
N VAL A 221 8.53 -3.41 25.68
CA VAL A 221 7.57 -3.43 24.57
C VAL A 221 8.15 -4.23 23.40
N GLN A 222 9.40 -3.97 23.01
CA GLN A 222 10.06 -4.69 21.90
C GLN A 222 10.21 -6.19 22.15
N ASN A 223 10.43 -6.59 23.40
CA ASN A 223 10.55 -8.00 23.80
C ASN A 223 9.21 -8.70 24.09
N SER A 224 8.09 -7.96 24.07
CA SER A 224 6.75 -8.49 24.31
C SER A 224 5.96 -8.61 23.01
N PRO A 225 5.69 -9.82 22.49
CA PRO A 225 4.89 -9.99 21.26
C PRO A 225 3.50 -9.33 21.37
N THR A 226 2.86 -9.41 22.54
CA THR A 226 1.53 -8.82 22.76
C THR A 226 1.56 -7.30 22.73
N ALA A 227 2.60 -6.69 23.33
CA ALA A 227 2.75 -5.23 23.29
C ALA A 227 3.07 -4.73 21.88
N MET A 228 3.95 -5.41 21.15
CA MET A 228 4.24 -5.10 19.74
C MET A 228 3.01 -5.27 18.86
N PHE A 229 2.23 -6.33 19.06
CA PHE A 229 0.94 -6.50 18.38
C PHE A 229 0.02 -5.28 18.60
N GLY A 230 -0.08 -4.79 19.83
CA GLY A 230 -0.87 -3.60 20.14
C GLY A 230 -0.37 -2.33 19.44
N VAL A 231 0.94 -2.13 19.38
CA VAL A 231 1.56 -1.00 18.66
C VAL A 231 1.30 -1.10 17.16
N THR A 232 1.54 -2.26 16.55
CA THR A 232 1.32 -2.49 15.12
C THR A 232 -0.16 -2.34 14.75
N LEU A 233 -1.07 -2.88 15.57
CA LEU A 233 -2.52 -2.73 15.36
C LEU A 233 -2.95 -1.27 15.41
N GLY A 234 -2.54 -0.55 16.45
CA GLY A 234 -2.91 0.86 16.65
C GLY A 234 -2.37 1.77 15.57
N SER A 235 -1.08 1.66 15.24
CA SER A 235 -0.48 2.42 14.14
C SER A 235 -1.08 2.07 12.79
N GLY A 236 -1.41 0.80 12.56
CA GLY A 236 -2.08 0.34 11.34
C GLY A 236 -3.49 0.92 11.18
N ILE A 237 -4.26 1.05 12.26
CA ILE A 237 -5.59 1.70 12.24
C ILE A 237 -5.45 3.18 11.84
N ILE A 238 -4.53 3.92 12.47
CA ILE A 238 -4.30 5.34 12.18
C ILE A 238 -3.78 5.51 10.75
N ALA A 239 -2.84 4.68 10.32
CA ALA A 239 -2.31 4.66 8.96
C ALA A 239 -3.40 4.33 7.93
N GLY A 240 -4.33 3.42 8.27
CA GLY A 240 -5.48 3.10 7.44
C GLY A 240 -6.45 4.27 7.27
N PHE A 241 -6.72 5.02 8.32
CA PHE A 241 -7.50 6.26 8.21
C PHE A 241 -6.82 7.29 7.30
N ALA A 242 -5.52 7.51 7.49
CA ALA A 242 -4.75 8.42 6.64
C ALA A 242 -4.73 7.96 5.18
N ALA A 243 -4.50 6.67 4.92
CA ALA A 243 -4.54 6.10 3.58
C ALA A 243 -5.91 6.29 2.91
N ALA A 244 -7.01 6.08 3.65
CA ALA A 244 -8.36 6.31 3.16
C ALA A 244 -8.59 7.78 2.79
N ILE A 245 -8.24 8.70 3.69
CA ILE A 245 -8.44 10.15 3.49
C ILE A 245 -7.66 10.65 2.28
N LEU A 246 -6.36 10.32 2.20
CA LEU A 246 -5.48 10.80 1.12
C LEU A 246 -5.86 10.23 -0.25
N SER A 247 -6.32 9.00 -0.32
CA SER A 247 -6.69 8.35 -1.58
C SER A 247 -8.17 8.52 -1.97
N GLN A 248 -9.01 9.07 -1.07
CA GLN A 248 -10.45 9.20 -1.31
C GLN A 248 -10.82 9.98 -2.57
N PRO A 249 -10.23 11.15 -2.85
CA PRO A 249 -10.57 11.92 -4.05
C PRO A 249 -10.38 11.10 -5.34
N ALA A 250 -9.23 10.43 -5.46
CA ALA A 250 -8.93 9.60 -6.62
C ALA A 250 -9.89 8.39 -6.73
N ASP A 251 -10.19 7.71 -5.63
CA ASP A 251 -11.10 6.57 -5.62
C ASP A 251 -12.54 6.98 -6.03
N THR A 252 -12.99 8.13 -5.56
CA THR A 252 -14.30 8.68 -5.93
C THR A 252 -14.38 8.97 -7.44
N LEU A 253 -13.34 9.64 -7.98
CA LEU A 253 -13.27 9.95 -9.41
C LEU A 253 -13.21 8.69 -10.28
N LEU A 254 -12.41 7.70 -9.89
CA LEU A 254 -12.32 6.42 -10.58
C LEU A 254 -13.64 5.67 -10.56
N SER A 255 -14.35 5.69 -9.43
CA SER A 255 -15.68 5.09 -9.33
C SER A 255 -16.66 5.76 -10.30
N GLN A 256 -16.61 7.09 -10.46
CA GLN A 256 -17.44 7.82 -11.43
C GLN A 256 -17.06 7.47 -12.87
N VAL A 257 -15.79 7.41 -13.21
CA VAL A 257 -15.31 6.98 -14.54
C VAL A 257 -15.80 5.57 -14.87
N ASN A 258 -15.70 4.65 -13.91
CA ASN A 258 -16.13 3.25 -14.09
C ASN A 258 -17.66 3.12 -14.30
N LYS A 259 -18.43 4.08 -13.77
CA LYS A 259 -19.88 4.18 -14.00
C LYS A 259 -20.25 4.83 -15.35
N GLY A 260 -19.26 5.12 -16.19
CA GLY A 260 -19.48 5.79 -17.48
C GLY A 260 -19.70 7.30 -17.40
N HIS A 261 -19.53 7.92 -16.22
CA HIS A 261 -19.66 9.36 -16.09
C HIS A 261 -18.46 10.10 -16.67
N GLY A 262 -18.69 11.34 -17.07
CA GLY A 262 -17.70 12.26 -17.65
C GLY A 262 -17.74 12.29 -19.17
N PRO A 263 -17.13 13.33 -19.76
CA PRO A 263 -17.11 13.53 -21.22
C PRO A 263 -16.21 12.50 -21.91
N GLU A 264 -16.39 12.34 -23.20
CA GLU A 264 -15.44 11.64 -24.05
C GLU A 264 -14.11 12.38 -24.08
N GLY A 265 -12.98 11.66 -24.11
CA GLY A 265 -11.67 12.26 -24.15
C GLY A 265 -10.61 11.48 -23.37
N SER A 266 -9.46 12.13 -23.16
CA SER A 266 -8.37 11.51 -22.42
C SER A 266 -8.76 11.27 -20.96
N MET A 267 -8.18 10.23 -20.33
CA MET A 267 -8.44 9.91 -18.92
C MET A 267 -8.15 11.11 -18.00
N ALA A 268 -7.07 11.83 -18.25
CA ALA A 268 -6.71 13.03 -17.46
C ALA A 268 -7.79 14.12 -17.57
N THR A 269 -8.28 14.41 -18.78
CA THR A 269 -9.35 15.39 -19.01
C THR A 269 -10.63 15.00 -18.28
N ARG A 270 -11.02 13.71 -18.35
CA ARG A 270 -12.20 13.19 -17.66
C ARG A 270 -12.08 13.37 -16.15
N LEU A 271 -10.95 13.01 -15.55
CA LEU A 271 -10.71 13.15 -14.11
C LEU A 271 -10.78 14.62 -13.66
N ILE A 272 -10.19 15.55 -14.43
CA ILE A 272 -10.23 16.98 -14.09
C ILE A 272 -11.67 17.53 -14.13
N ILE A 273 -12.44 17.19 -15.17
CA ILE A 273 -13.82 17.66 -15.32
C ILE A 273 -14.70 17.08 -14.20
N LEU A 274 -14.59 15.78 -13.94
CA LEU A 274 -15.33 15.13 -12.85
C LEU A 274 -14.97 15.69 -11.46
N ALA A 275 -13.69 16.03 -11.25
CA ALA A 275 -13.25 16.65 -10.00
C ALA A 275 -13.90 18.03 -9.80
N ARG A 276 -13.97 18.84 -10.86
CA ARG A 276 -14.63 20.16 -10.81
C ARG A 276 -16.14 20.02 -10.56
N GLN A 277 -16.81 19.04 -11.19
CA GLN A 277 -18.24 18.81 -11.03
C GLN A 277 -18.59 18.28 -9.64
N ALA A 278 -17.78 17.36 -9.10
CA ALA A 278 -17.98 16.79 -7.77
C ALA A 278 -17.80 17.83 -6.65
N GLY A 279 -16.86 18.77 -6.83
CA GLY A 279 -16.45 19.71 -5.79
C GLY A 279 -15.86 18.99 -4.58
N PHE A 280 -15.42 19.77 -3.59
CA PHE A 280 -14.72 19.22 -2.42
C PHE A 280 -15.56 18.17 -1.67
N ARG A 281 -16.83 18.47 -1.38
CA ARG A 281 -17.72 17.53 -0.65
C ARG A 281 -17.98 16.25 -1.42
N GLY A 282 -18.17 16.34 -2.74
CA GLY A 282 -18.40 15.17 -3.58
C GLY A 282 -17.18 14.26 -3.69
N LEU A 283 -15.95 14.81 -3.71
CA LEU A 283 -14.71 14.04 -3.71
C LEU A 283 -14.53 13.17 -2.47
N PHE A 284 -15.10 13.59 -1.33
CA PHE A 284 -15.03 12.84 -0.06
C PHE A 284 -16.32 12.06 0.25
N ALA A 285 -17.22 11.90 -0.72
CA ALA A 285 -18.41 11.09 -0.56
C ALA A 285 -18.03 9.62 -0.28
N GLY A 286 -18.67 9.01 0.74
CA GLY A 286 -18.42 7.62 1.13
C GLY A 286 -17.13 7.40 1.96
N LEU A 287 -16.49 8.45 2.42
CA LEU A 287 -15.25 8.34 3.23
C LEU A 287 -15.46 7.52 4.52
N GLY A 288 -16.54 7.72 5.26
CA GLY A 288 -16.77 7.07 6.56
C GLY A 288 -16.68 5.54 6.50
N PRO A 289 -17.52 4.85 5.73
CA PRO A 289 -17.43 3.40 5.56
C PRO A 289 -16.08 2.93 5.03
N ARG A 290 -15.45 3.70 4.14
CA ARG A 290 -14.14 3.38 3.60
C ARG A 290 -13.04 3.45 4.65
N MET A 291 -13.08 4.44 5.55
CA MET A 291 -12.11 4.54 6.66
C MET A 291 -12.10 3.28 7.51
N ILE A 292 -13.28 2.77 7.89
CA ILE A 292 -13.40 1.55 8.70
C ILE A 292 -12.82 0.35 7.95
N MET A 293 -13.19 0.18 6.69
CA MET A 293 -12.68 -0.91 5.84
C MET A 293 -11.18 -0.83 5.65
N THR A 294 -10.65 0.35 5.35
CA THR A 294 -9.23 0.55 5.09
C THR A 294 -8.40 0.42 6.36
N ALA A 295 -8.90 0.88 7.51
CA ALA A 295 -8.24 0.67 8.80
C ALA A 295 -8.08 -0.82 9.11
N GLY A 296 -9.14 -1.62 8.92
CA GLY A 296 -9.08 -3.08 9.09
C GLY A 296 -8.11 -3.73 8.10
N LEU A 297 -8.13 -3.32 6.84
CA LEU A 297 -7.23 -3.84 5.81
C LEU A 297 -5.76 -3.52 6.12
N VAL A 298 -5.43 -2.27 6.41
CA VAL A 298 -4.06 -1.80 6.63
C VAL A 298 -3.47 -2.39 7.92
N SER A 299 -4.24 -2.39 9.02
CA SER A 299 -3.77 -3.01 10.26
C SER A 299 -3.59 -4.51 10.10
N GLY A 300 -4.50 -5.20 9.42
CA GLY A 300 -4.35 -6.62 9.08
C GLY A 300 -3.12 -6.88 8.22
N GLN A 301 -2.86 -6.03 7.22
CA GLN A 301 -1.66 -6.13 6.39
C GLN A 301 -0.37 -6.01 7.21
N PHE A 302 -0.25 -5.03 8.08
CA PHE A 302 0.96 -4.88 8.90
C PHE A 302 1.14 -6.03 9.88
N LEU A 303 0.06 -6.52 10.52
CA LEU A 303 0.14 -7.67 11.41
C LEU A 303 0.59 -8.94 10.69
N ILE A 304 0.01 -9.23 9.52
CA ILE A 304 0.39 -10.38 8.70
C ILE A 304 1.82 -10.22 8.18
N TYR A 305 2.18 -9.02 7.72
CA TYR A 305 3.52 -8.70 7.24
C TYR A 305 4.57 -8.91 8.32
N ASP A 306 4.35 -8.37 9.51
CA ASP A 306 5.28 -8.52 10.64
C ASP A 306 5.39 -9.99 11.08
N GLY A 307 4.28 -10.72 11.13
CA GLY A 307 4.27 -12.14 11.43
C GLY A 307 5.09 -12.97 10.43
N ILE A 308 4.90 -12.75 9.13
CA ILE A 308 5.65 -13.45 8.08
C ILE A 308 7.12 -13.03 8.09
N LYS A 309 7.39 -11.74 8.24
CA LYS A 309 8.76 -11.21 8.35
C LYS A 309 9.54 -11.85 9.49
N HIS A 310 8.90 -11.97 10.65
CA HIS A 310 9.48 -12.65 11.80
C HIS A 310 9.71 -14.15 11.54
N ALA A 311 8.74 -14.85 10.96
CA ALA A 311 8.87 -16.28 10.62
C ALA A 311 9.98 -16.55 9.59
N LEU A 312 10.21 -15.63 8.65
CA LEU A 312 11.29 -15.73 7.67
C LEU A 312 12.67 -15.28 8.23
N GLY A 313 12.73 -14.81 9.48
CA GLY A 313 13.96 -14.23 10.05
C GLY A 313 14.46 -13.04 9.24
N ALA A 314 13.57 -12.17 8.76
CA ALA A 314 13.95 -10.95 8.07
C ALA A 314 14.50 -9.93 9.06
N PRO A 315 15.48 -9.11 8.65
CA PRO A 315 16.00 -8.06 9.52
C PRO A 315 14.91 -6.99 9.78
N PRO A 316 15.06 -6.19 10.85
CA PRO A 316 14.22 -5.01 11.04
C PRO A 316 14.40 -4.04 9.87
N GLY A 317 13.35 -3.29 9.52
CA GLY A 317 13.43 -2.21 8.54
C GLY A 317 14.33 -1.06 9.02
N ILE A 318 14.60 -0.10 8.13
CA ILE A 318 15.40 1.06 8.51
C ILE A 318 14.56 1.98 9.40
N GLU A 319 15.02 2.19 10.63
CA GLU A 319 14.43 3.13 11.58
C GLU A 319 15.24 4.44 11.57
N ILE A 320 14.58 5.54 11.20
CA ILE A 320 15.21 6.88 11.12
C ILE A 320 14.83 7.66 12.38
N HIS A 321 15.38 7.28 13.53
CA HIS A 321 15.16 8.04 14.74
C HIS A 321 16.46 8.42 15.41
N LYS A 322 16.42 9.52 16.17
CA LYS A 322 17.56 10.00 16.91
C LYS A 322 17.92 8.95 17.96
N LYS A 323 19.06 8.30 17.83
CA LYS A 323 19.63 7.54 18.96
C LYS A 323 19.75 8.51 20.12
N THR A 324 19.01 8.29 21.17
CA THR A 324 19.22 8.97 22.44
C THR A 324 20.65 8.62 22.84
N ALA A 325 21.50 9.63 22.98
CA ALA A 325 22.83 9.41 23.51
C ALA A 325 22.67 8.65 24.82
N VAL A 326 23.23 7.44 24.87
CA VAL A 326 23.32 6.71 26.13
C VAL A 326 24.23 7.58 26.99
N ALA A 327 23.64 8.24 28.00
CA ALA A 327 24.41 8.87 29.05
C ALA A 327 25.25 7.76 29.69
N SER A 328 26.56 7.82 29.45
CA SER A 328 27.60 6.99 30.08
C SER A 328 27.64 7.29 31.58
#